data_2a681f4552a11828686597a00b490b6d
#
_entry.id   2a681f4552a11828686597a00b490b6d
#
_cell.length_a   1.000
_cell.length_b   1.000
_cell.length_c   1.000
_cell.angle_alpha   90.00
_cell.angle_beta   90.00
_cell.angle_gamma   90.00
#
_symmetry.space_group_name_H-M   'P 1'
#
loop_
_entity.id
_entity.type
_entity.pdbx_description
1 polymer ?
#
loop_
_entity_poly.entity_id
_entity_poly.type
_entity_poly.pdbx_seq_one_letter_code
_entity_poly.pdbx_strand_id
1 'polypeptide(L)'
;METASDPIHAKEKRLVFRPNVIVVNFMLAAFKMEGKSYLPQLVQNSNVPVIVFGNVEVGRGPALRDGAADYLVKPTEPGQMDIFYRVFAKAIETVGKKSRRAVEAAPSAEQSPVSAPQNKVVARGTWSPKPAPAADKPIGHTASRLPERPKVTDLHMPPSSHAVQKTSLSRMPQPSPHQHIKLIAIGSSTGGTEALSTVLKDLNPPLPGIVIVQHIPPMFSKLFAARLDEECKLHVKEAEDGDIVKPNCVYIAPGSFHMTISRNGGAMKLTCKTGPRVHGCCPSVDVLFKTVAEQIGDEALGVILTGMGRDGADGLLMMKQKGSPTLGQDKDSSVVYGMPRAAWEAGAVDQQFPLQDMASAITRKARD
;
A
#
# COMPACT_ATOMS: atom_id res chain seq x y z
N MET A 1 -22.34 -9.48 2.26
CA MET A 1 -20.88 -9.35 2.48
C MET A 1 -20.46 -7.96 2.04
N GLU A 2 -19.71 -7.26 2.89
CA GLU A 2 -19.12 -5.96 2.58
C GLU A 2 -17.61 -6.06 2.57
N THR A 3 -16.95 -5.22 1.79
CA THR A 3 -15.49 -5.17 1.70
C THR A 3 -14.97 -3.78 2.03
N ALA A 4 -13.77 -3.72 2.59
CA ALA A 4 -13.05 -2.47 2.86
C ALA A 4 -11.63 -2.57 2.33
N SER A 5 -11.10 -1.48 1.82
CA SER A 5 -9.77 -1.40 1.22
C SER A 5 -8.66 -1.12 2.24
N ASP A 6 -9.03 -0.57 3.40
CA ASP A 6 -8.10 -0.11 4.43
C ASP A 6 -8.74 -0.14 5.82
N PRO A 7 -7.94 0.00 6.91
CA PRO A 7 -8.41 -0.06 8.29
C PRO A 7 -9.45 1.01 8.67
N ILE A 8 -9.34 2.22 8.11
CA ILE A 8 -10.26 3.34 8.44
C ILE A 8 -11.63 3.05 7.86
N HIS A 9 -11.68 2.71 6.58
CA HIS A 9 -12.90 2.32 5.86
C HIS A 9 -13.53 1.06 6.46
N ALA A 10 -12.71 0.08 6.91
CA ALA A 10 -13.19 -1.11 7.62
C ALA A 10 -13.88 -0.73 8.94
N LYS A 11 -13.32 0.24 9.69
CA LYS A 11 -13.91 0.71 10.95
C LYS A 11 -15.27 1.37 10.73
N GLU A 12 -15.40 2.21 9.71
CA GLU A 12 -16.67 2.87 9.36
C GLU A 12 -17.73 1.87 8.93
N LYS A 13 -17.40 0.99 7.97
CA LYS A 13 -18.31 -0.04 7.48
C LYS A 13 -18.76 -1.02 8.58
N ARG A 14 -17.88 -1.38 9.50
CA ARG A 14 -18.21 -2.25 10.62
C ARG A 14 -19.35 -1.70 11.48
N LEU A 15 -19.36 -0.39 11.73
CA LEU A 15 -20.39 0.26 12.55
C LEU A 15 -21.77 0.21 11.88
N VAL A 16 -21.80 0.33 10.56
CA VAL A 16 -23.04 0.32 9.78
C VAL A 16 -23.50 -1.11 9.48
N PHE A 17 -22.61 -1.96 9.01
CA PHE A 17 -22.92 -3.31 8.52
C PHE A 17 -23.09 -4.34 9.66
N ARG A 18 -22.46 -4.12 10.82
CA ARG A 18 -22.47 -5.03 12.00
C ARG A 18 -22.21 -6.49 11.63
N PRO A 19 -21.01 -6.83 11.10
CA PRO A 19 -20.69 -8.17 10.65
C PRO A 19 -20.65 -9.18 11.81
N ASN A 20 -20.95 -10.46 11.51
CA ASN A 20 -20.80 -11.56 12.47
C ASN A 20 -19.38 -12.16 12.47
N VAL A 21 -18.62 -11.95 11.40
CA VAL A 21 -17.22 -12.37 11.23
C VAL A 21 -16.51 -11.31 10.41
N ILE A 22 -15.29 -11.00 10.79
CA ILE A 22 -14.39 -10.13 10.02
C ILE A 22 -13.29 -11.00 9.42
N VAL A 23 -13.00 -10.81 8.15
CA VAL A 23 -11.93 -11.51 7.45
C VAL A 23 -10.88 -10.51 7.02
N VAL A 24 -9.62 -10.76 7.39
CA VAL A 24 -8.52 -9.81 7.16
C VAL A 24 -7.35 -10.52 6.46
N ASN A 25 -6.75 -9.87 5.47
CA ASN A 25 -5.50 -10.32 4.90
C ASN A 25 -4.37 -10.16 5.93
N PHE A 26 -3.42 -11.12 5.98
CA PHE A 26 -2.31 -11.10 6.93
C PHE A 26 -1.45 -9.83 6.84
N MET A 27 -1.20 -9.32 5.64
CA MET A 27 -0.48 -8.07 5.45
C MET A 27 -1.16 -6.89 6.16
N LEU A 28 -2.50 -6.85 6.12
CA LEU A 28 -3.29 -5.85 6.85
C LEU A 28 -3.31 -6.14 8.36
N ALA A 29 -3.42 -7.40 8.75
CA ALA A 29 -3.42 -7.82 10.14
C ALA A 29 -2.09 -7.50 10.85
N ALA A 30 -0.97 -7.68 10.17
CA ALA A 30 0.39 -7.40 10.67
C ALA A 30 0.75 -5.89 10.63
N PHE A 31 -0.12 -5.08 10.05
CA PHE A 31 0.08 -3.64 9.92
C PHE A 31 0.13 -2.93 11.28
N LYS A 32 1.02 -1.93 11.42
CA LYS A 32 1.11 -1.09 12.62
C LYS A 32 0.43 0.26 12.39
N MET A 33 -0.60 0.56 13.18
CA MET A 33 -1.19 1.89 13.26
C MET A 33 -0.68 2.57 14.53
N GLU A 34 -0.08 3.74 14.42
CA GLU A 34 0.48 4.48 15.56
C GLU A 34 1.45 3.63 16.42
N GLY A 35 2.27 2.80 15.74
CA GLY A 35 3.25 1.91 16.40
C GLY A 35 2.67 0.63 16.98
N LYS A 36 1.34 0.43 16.97
CA LYS A 36 0.67 -0.78 17.49
C LYS A 36 0.13 -1.64 16.34
N SER A 37 0.24 -2.96 16.46
CA SER A 37 -0.33 -3.90 15.49
C SER A 37 -1.85 -3.69 15.34
N TYR A 38 -2.33 -3.69 14.10
CA TYR A 38 -3.75 -3.45 13.80
C TYR A 38 -4.66 -4.60 14.26
N LEU A 39 -4.20 -5.85 14.12
CA LEU A 39 -5.01 -7.01 14.47
C LEU A 39 -5.47 -7.03 15.94
N PRO A 40 -4.60 -6.83 16.96
CA PRO A 40 -5.06 -6.73 18.34
C PRO A 40 -6.07 -5.61 18.56
N GLN A 41 -5.88 -4.45 17.93
CA GLN A 41 -6.83 -3.34 18.01
C GLN A 41 -8.18 -3.69 17.38
N LEU A 42 -8.17 -4.37 16.23
CA LEU A 42 -9.39 -4.83 15.57
C LEU A 42 -10.15 -5.84 16.42
N VAL A 43 -9.47 -6.81 17.00
CA VAL A 43 -10.05 -7.85 17.87
C VAL A 43 -10.64 -7.23 19.12
N GLN A 44 -9.88 -6.39 19.84
CA GLN A 44 -10.33 -5.75 21.09
C GLN A 44 -11.52 -4.81 20.87
N ASN A 45 -11.54 -4.08 19.77
CA ASN A 45 -12.57 -3.06 19.52
C ASN A 45 -13.82 -3.61 18.82
N SER A 46 -13.84 -4.88 18.40
CA SER A 46 -14.96 -5.35 17.56
C SER A 46 -15.96 -6.27 18.26
N ASN A 47 -15.57 -7.00 19.28
CA ASN A 47 -16.34 -8.14 19.82
C ASN A 47 -16.81 -9.14 18.76
N VAL A 48 -16.20 -9.09 17.58
CA VAL A 48 -16.51 -9.91 16.40
C VAL A 48 -15.29 -10.76 16.10
N PRO A 49 -15.42 -12.08 15.90
CA PRO A 49 -14.29 -12.92 15.63
C PRO A 49 -13.63 -12.54 14.30
N VAL A 50 -12.30 -12.52 14.30
CA VAL A 50 -11.48 -12.15 13.16
C VAL A 50 -10.78 -13.39 12.60
N ILE A 51 -10.99 -13.70 11.32
CA ILE A 51 -10.23 -14.71 10.59
C ILE A 51 -9.15 -14.00 9.78
N VAL A 52 -7.92 -14.44 9.90
CA VAL A 52 -6.81 -13.93 9.09
C VAL A 52 -6.51 -14.92 7.97
N PHE A 53 -6.19 -14.43 6.78
CA PHE A 53 -5.67 -15.27 5.70
C PHE A 53 -4.41 -14.66 5.10
N GLY A 54 -3.48 -15.51 4.68
CA GLY A 54 -2.20 -15.07 4.11
C GLY A 54 -1.58 -16.11 3.21
N ASN A 55 -0.50 -15.76 2.54
CA ASN A 55 0.16 -16.63 1.57
C ASN A 55 1.22 -17.55 2.23
N VAL A 56 1.51 -17.36 3.52
CA VAL A 56 2.59 -18.08 4.22
C VAL A 56 2.15 -18.60 5.59
N GLU A 57 2.58 -19.80 5.94
CA GLU A 57 2.27 -20.45 7.23
C GLU A 57 2.90 -19.70 8.43
N VAL A 58 4.03 -19.05 8.23
CA VAL A 58 4.76 -18.31 9.29
C VAL A 58 3.88 -17.24 9.99
N GLY A 59 2.90 -16.68 9.30
CA GLY A 59 1.96 -15.71 9.86
C GLY A 59 0.94 -16.27 10.84
N ARG A 60 0.75 -17.60 10.87
CA ARG A 60 -0.28 -18.26 11.72
C ARG A 60 -0.05 -18.04 13.20
N GLY A 61 1.15 -18.34 13.67
CA GLY A 61 1.49 -18.20 15.08
C GLY A 61 1.31 -16.78 15.64
N PRO A 62 1.89 -15.77 15.01
CA PRO A 62 1.65 -14.36 15.37
C PRO A 62 0.17 -13.97 15.34
N ALA A 63 -0.56 -14.28 14.27
CA ALA A 63 -1.97 -13.90 14.13
C ALA A 63 -2.86 -14.49 15.24
N LEU A 64 -2.67 -15.77 15.58
CA LEU A 64 -3.43 -16.41 16.66
C LEU A 64 -3.08 -15.83 18.03
N ARG A 65 -1.80 -15.51 18.31
CA ARG A 65 -1.40 -14.81 19.54
C ARG A 65 -2.01 -13.41 19.65
N ASP A 66 -2.16 -12.73 18.53
CA ASP A 66 -2.75 -11.40 18.43
C ASP A 66 -4.30 -11.41 18.49
N GLY A 67 -4.90 -12.60 18.68
CA GLY A 67 -6.33 -12.77 18.93
C GLY A 67 -7.17 -13.14 17.72
N ALA A 68 -6.57 -13.53 16.59
CA ALA A 68 -7.34 -14.09 15.48
C ALA A 68 -8.05 -15.38 15.91
N ALA A 69 -9.31 -15.55 15.49
CA ALA A 69 -10.09 -16.75 15.73
C ALA A 69 -9.62 -17.94 14.88
N ASP A 70 -9.06 -17.68 13.70
CA ASP A 70 -8.46 -18.65 12.81
C ASP A 70 -7.49 -17.98 11.84
N TYR A 71 -6.62 -18.79 11.23
CA TYR A 71 -5.69 -18.37 10.18
C TYR A 71 -5.68 -19.39 9.04
N LEU A 72 -5.92 -18.91 7.82
CA LEU A 72 -5.97 -19.75 6.62
C LEU A 72 -4.84 -19.39 5.66
N VAL A 73 -4.14 -20.42 5.19
CA VAL A 73 -3.08 -20.25 4.19
C VAL A 73 -3.73 -20.32 2.80
N LYS A 74 -3.56 -19.24 2.03
CA LYS A 74 -3.99 -19.19 0.64
C LYS A 74 -3.01 -20.01 -0.20
N PRO A 75 -3.46 -20.96 -1.02
CA PRO A 75 -2.57 -21.72 -1.89
C PRO A 75 -1.93 -20.84 -2.95
N THR A 76 -0.71 -21.18 -3.31
CA THR A 76 0.02 -20.54 -4.41
C THR A 76 -0.34 -21.11 -5.79
N GLU A 77 -0.82 -22.36 -5.81
CA GLU A 77 -1.21 -23.03 -7.04
C GLU A 77 -2.68 -22.77 -7.41
N PRO A 78 -2.98 -22.36 -8.64
CA PRO A 78 -4.36 -22.07 -9.08
C PRO A 78 -5.31 -23.25 -8.94
N GLY A 79 -4.84 -24.49 -9.15
CA GLY A 79 -5.65 -25.71 -9.05
C GLY A 79 -6.14 -26.03 -7.62
N GLN A 80 -5.57 -25.41 -6.60
CA GLN A 80 -5.95 -25.61 -5.20
C GLN A 80 -6.94 -24.56 -4.69
N MET A 81 -7.28 -23.57 -5.51
CA MET A 81 -8.15 -22.44 -5.09
C MET A 81 -9.56 -22.90 -4.73
N ASP A 82 -10.14 -23.86 -5.46
CA ASP A 82 -11.49 -24.36 -5.16
C ASP A 82 -11.56 -25.05 -3.80
N ILE A 83 -10.51 -25.79 -3.43
CA ILE A 83 -10.40 -26.42 -2.11
C ILE A 83 -10.28 -25.34 -1.05
N PHE A 84 -9.44 -24.34 -1.29
CA PHE A 84 -9.28 -23.20 -0.39
C PHE A 84 -10.61 -22.47 -0.15
N TYR A 85 -11.38 -22.15 -1.19
CA TYR A 85 -12.67 -21.48 -1.03
C TYR A 85 -13.67 -22.29 -0.21
N ARG A 86 -13.69 -23.62 -0.34
CA ARG A 86 -14.54 -24.48 0.49
C ARG A 86 -14.10 -24.47 1.96
N VAL A 87 -12.81 -24.58 2.23
CA VAL A 87 -12.25 -24.49 3.58
C VAL A 87 -12.51 -23.12 4.20
N PHE A 88 -12.32 -22.06 3.42
CA PHE A 88 -12.56 -20.69 3.81
C PHE A 88 -14.03 -20.43 4.18
N ALA A 89 -14.97 -20.87 3.34
CA ALA A 89 -16.40 -20.76 3.63
C ALA A 89 -16.79 -21.52 4.92
N LYS A 90 -16.25 -22.75 5.10
CA LYS A 90 -16.48 -23.54 6.31
C LYS A 90 -15.93 -22.90 7.57
N ALA A 91 -14.76 -22.26 7.49
CA ALA A 91 -14.17 -21.52 8.59
C ALA A 91 -15.04 -20.33 9.00
N ILE A 92 -15.53 -19.54 8.04
CA ILE A 92 -16.45 -18.42 8.29
C ILE A 92 -17.73 -18.92 8.98
N GLU A 93 -18.35 -19.98 8.49
CA GLU A 93 -19.55 -20.55 9.12
C GLU A 93 -19.29 -21.04 10.56
N THR A 94 -18.20 -21.75 10.75
CA THR A 94 -17.85 -22.35 12.06
C THR A 94 -17.60 -21.28 13.09
N VAL A 95 -16.80 -20.26 12.73
CA VAL A 95 -16.47 -19.14 13.61
C VAL A 95 -17.71 -18.27 13.87
N GLY A 96 -18.53 -18.01 12.86
CA GLY A 96 -19.77 -17.23 13.00
C GLY A 96 -20.81 -17.93 13.88
N LYS A 97 -20.95 -19.26 13.79
CA LYS A 97 -21.86 -20.04 14.66
C LYS A 97 -21.41 -20.04 16.13
N LYS A 98 -20.09 -20.15 16.38
CA LYS A 98 -19.53 -20.05 17.75
C LYS A 98 -19.79 -18.67 18.38
N SER A 99 -19.63 -17.61 17.61
CA SER A 99 -19.88 -16.24 18.07
C SER A 99 -21.35 -16.02 18.45
N ARG A 100 -22.31 -16.48 17.65
CA ARG A 100 -23.74 -16.38 17.96
C ARG A 100 -24.10 -17.14 19.24
N ARG A 101 -23.60 -18.36 19.43
CA ARG A 101 -23.84 -19.15 20.65
C ARG A 101 -23.26 -18.48 21.91
N ALA A 102 -22.11 -17.81 21.78
CA ALA A 102 -21.51 -17.09 22.90
C ALA A 102 -22.33 -15.85 23.30
N VAL A 103 -22.97 -15.18 22.34
CA VAL A 103 -23.88 -14.04 22.60
C VAL A 103 -25.19 -14.50 23.20
N GLU A 104 -25.76 -15.64 22.76
CA GLU A 104 -26.99 -16.22 23.28
C GLU A 104 -26.81 -16.86 24.66
N ALA A 105 -25.60 -17.32 25.01
CA ALA A 105 -25.28 -17.92 26.29
C ALA A 105 -24.85 -16.91 27.37
N ALA A 106 -24.67 -15.65 27.04
CA ALA A 106 -24.41 -14.61 28.01
C ALA A 106 -25.72 -14.35 28.82
N PRO A 107 -25.71 -14.51 30.17
CA PRO A 107 -26.92 -14.27 30.97
C PRO A 107 -27.35 -12.81 30.77
N SER A 108 -28.64 -12.63 30.43
CA SER A 108 -29.28 -11.32 30.39
C SER A 108 -29.09 -10.67 31.77
N ALA A 109 -28.25 -9.67 31.87
CA ALA A 109 -28.20 -8.82 33.05
C ALA A 109 -29.56 -8.19 33.17
N GLU A 110 -30.29 -8.66 34.18
CA GLU A 110 -31.59 -8.11 34.59
C GLU A 110 -31.49 -6.59 34.72
N GLN A 111 -32.27 -5.91 33.90
CA GLN A 111 -32.56 -4.50 34.10
C GLN A 111 -33.40 -4.36 35.38
N SER A 112 -32.75 -4.02 36.48
CA SER A 112 -33.44 -3.53 37.64
C SER A 112 -34.17 -2.23 37.28
N PRO A 113 -35.45 -2.07 37.59
CA PRO A 113 -36.19 -0.86 37.27
C PRO A 113 -35.69 0.30 38.13
N VAL A 114 -35.02 1.23 37.50
CA VAL A 114 -34.69 2.52 38.10
C VAL A 114 -35.98 3.33 38.20
N SER A 115 -36.46 3.54 39.43
CA SER A 115 -37.58 4.40 39.78
C SER A 115 -37.43 5.81 39.18
N ALA A 116 -38.44 6.21 38.44
CA ALA A 116 -38.53 7.54 37.85
C ALA A 116 -38.70 8.62 38.96
N PRO A 117 -37.96 9.73 38.92
CA PRO A 117 -38.31 10.90 39.70
C PRO A 117 -39.46 11.64 39.03
N GLN A 118 -40.56 11.79 39.79
CA GLN A 118 -41.67 12.64 39.42
C GLN A 118 -41.20 14.10 39.29
N ASN A 119 -41.31 14.67 38.12
CA ASN A 119 -41.10 16.11 37.92
C ASN A 119 -42.40 16.78 37.54
N LYS A 120 -42.76 17.76 38.40
CA LYS A 120 -43.94 18.60 38.30
C LYS A 120 -44.00 19.38 36.97
N VAL A 121 -45.16 19.32 36.37
CA VAL A 121 -45.59 20.16 35.25
C VAL A 121 -45.60 21.63 35.66
N VAL A 122 -44.84 22.48 34.96
CA VAL A 122 -45.03 23.93 34.96
C VAL A 122 -45.20 24.36 33.48
N ALA A 123 -46.29 25.10 33.30
CA ALA A 123 -46.81 25.46 31.98
C ALA A 123 -46.08 26.59 31.28
N ARG A 124 -46.04 26.47 29.94
CA ARG A 124 -46.07 27.49 28.88
C ARG A 124 -45.25 28.76 29.00
N GLY A 125 -44.31 28.91 28.12
CA GLY A 125 -43.81 30.17 27.62
C GLY A 125 -43.53 30.06 26.12
N THR A 126 -44.33 30.78 25.35
CA THR A 126 -44.24 30.93 23.90
C THR A 126 -42.98 31.71 23.53
N TRP A 127 -42.15 31.19 22.63
CA TRP A 127 -40.97 31.89 22.12
C TRP A 127 -41.22 32.32 20.66
N SER A 128 -41.16 33.64 20.43
CA SER A 128 -41.18 34.26 19.09
C SER A 128 -39.78 34.72 18.74
N PRO A 129 -39.35 34.57 17.50
CA PRO A 129 -38.03 35.00 17.07
C PRO A 129 -37.95 36.50 16.81
N LYS A 130 -36.85 37.13 17.21
CA LYS A 130 -36.56 38.55 16.96
C LYS A 130 -35.47 38.67 15.86
N PRO A 131 -35.56 39.64 14.96
CA PRO A 131 -34.72 39.74 13.80
C PRO A 131 -33.33 40.33 14.09
N ALA A 132 -32.39 40.03 13.18
CA ALA A 132 -31.02 40.51 13.17
C ALA A 132 -30.88 42.00 12.92
N PRO A 133 -29.91 42.69 13.49
CA PRO A 133 -29.47 44.02 12.99
C PRO A 133 -28.24 43.96 12.09
N ALA A 134 -28.20 44.92 11.19
CA ALA A 134 -27.27 45.10 10.10
C ALA A 134 -25.86 45.52 10.53
N ALA A 135 -24.96 45.37 9.56
CA ALA A 135 -23.53 45.68 9.57
C ALA A 135 -23.20 47.15 9.93
N ASP A 136 -22.11 47.36 10.62
CA ASP A 136 -21.23 48.50 10.37
C ASP A 136 -19.74 48.28 10.74
N LYS A 137 -18.90 49.08 10.12
CA LYS A 137 -17.50 49.02 9.70
C LYS A 137 -16.40 49.05 10.79
N PRO A 138 -15.10 49.08 10.39
CA PRO A 138 -14.01 48.38 11.05
C PRO A 138 -13.11 49.30 11.92
N ILE A 139 -12.48 48.76 12.95
CA ILE A 139 -11.40 49.46 13.68
C ILE A 139 -10.27 48.46 14.08
N GLY A 140 -9.06 48.79 13.62
CA GLY A 140 -7.84 48.83 14.40
C GLY A 140 -7.12 47.52 14.83
N HIS A 141 -5.97 47.31 14.21
CA HIS A 141 -4.92 46.39 14.60
C HIS A 141 -4.47 46.57 16.05
N THR A 142 -4.39 45.48 16.81
CA THR A 142 -3.34 45.26 17.82
C THR A 142 -2.98 43.79 17.84
N ALA A 143 -1.71 43.52 17.57
CA ALA A 143 -1.07 42.22 17.66
C ALA A 143 -0.99 41.79 19.13
N SER A 144 -1.60 40.65 19.48
CA SER A 144 -1.31 39.97 20.74
C SER A 144 -0.63 38.63 20.45
N ARG A 145 0.54 38.52 21.06
CA ARG A 145 1.46 37.39 21.04
C ARG A 145 0.76 36.08 21.42
N LEU A 146 0.99 35.03 20.62
CA LEU A 146 0.74 33.65 20.97
C LEU A 146 1.73 33.20 22.06
N PRO A 147 1.30 32.41 23.05
CA PRO A 147 2.21 31.85 24.06
C PRO A 147 3.09 30.75 23.45
N GLU A 148 4.38 30.80 23.84
CA GLU A 148 5.41 29.84 23.48
C GLU A 148 5.07 28.43 23.98
N ARG A 149 5.27 27.44 23.11
CA ARG A 149 5.22 26.00 23.42
C ARG A 149 6.32 25.65 24.43
N PRO A 150 6.02 24.86 25.47
CA PRO A 150 7.06 24.36 26.37
C PRO A 150 8.01 23.42 25.62
N LYS A 151 9.31 23.62 25.80
CA LYS A 151 10.39 22.75 25.32
C LYS A 151 10.24 21.38 25.97
N VAL A 152 10.06 20.35 25.13
CA VAL A 152 10.14 18.95 25.56
C VAL A 152 11.62 18.62 25.73
N THR A 153 12.01 18.33 26.96
CA THR A 153 13.33 17.85 27.33
C THR A 153 13.60 16.49 26.71
N ASP A 154 14.78 16.36 26.10
CA ASP A 154 15.32 15.16 25.48
C ASP A 154 15.26 13.94 26.40
N LEU A 155 14.44 12.96 26.04
CA LEU A 155 14.58 11.59 26.53
C LEU A 155 15.55 10.87 25.59
N HIS A 156 16.77 10.72 26.05
CA HIS A 156 17.83 9.95 25.44
C HIS A 156 17.42 8.48 25.31
N MET A 157 17.05 8.04 24.11
CA MET A 157 17.01 6.63 23.75
C MET A 157 18.37 6.22 23.17
N PRO A 158 18.97 5.11 23.62
CA PRO A 158 20.21 4.63 23.02
C PRO A 158 19.99 4.26 21.55
N PRO A 159 20.94 4.57 20.66
CA PRO A 159 20.78 4.25 19.23
C PRO A 159 20.84 2.73 19.05
N SER A 160 19.80 2.16 18.42
CA SER A 160 19.88 0.80 17.91
C SER A 160 20.90 0.78 16.76
N SER A 161 21.98 0.08 16.99
CA SER A 161 23.13 -0.04 16.10
C SER A 161 22.82 -0.95 14.91
N HIS A 162 22.16 -0.44 13.86
CA HIS A 162 22.20 -0.95 12.48
C HIS A 162 21.51 0.01 11.50
N ALA A 163 21.60 1.30 11.74
CA ALA A 163 21.25 2.28 10.71
C ALA A 163 22.37 2.30 9.66
N VAL A 164 22.13 1.75 8.48
CA VAL A 164 22.92 2.04 7.30
C VAL A 164 22.89 3.56 7.12
N GLN A 165 24.04 4.23 7.34
CA GLN A 165 24.16 5.68 7.19
C GLN A 165 23.82 6.02 5.72
N LYS A 166 22.62 6.57 5.49
CA LYS A 166 22.27 7.12 4.19
C LYS A 166 23.13 8.34 3.94
N THR A 167 23.97 8.24 2.93
CA THR A 167 24.65 9.40 2.36
C THR A 167 23.62 10.36 1.79
N SER A 168 23.80 11.65 2.01
CA SER A 168 22.96 12.67 1.35
C SER A 168 22.99 12.45 -0.17
N LEU A 169 21.91 12.77 -0.88
CA LEU A 169 21.81 12.63 -2.35
C LEU A 169 23.02 13.24 -3.09
N SER A 170 23.58 14.33 -2.55
CA SER A 170 24.77 15.00 -3.09
C SER A 170 26.08 14.20 -2.94
N ARG A 171 26.12 13.20 -2.05
CA ARG A 171 27.29 12.34 -1.81
C ARG A 171 27.19 10.97 -2.49
N MET A 172 26.03 10.63 -3.05
CA MET A 172 25.87 9.36 -3.76
C MET A 172 26.55 9.44 -5.13
N PRO A 173 27.20 8.36 -5.59
CA PRO A 173 27.72 8.28 -6.96
C PRO A 173 26.60 8.60 -7.95
N GLN A 174 26.91 9.37 -8.99
CA GLN A 174 25.97 9.69 -10.06
C GLN A 174 26.20 8.78 -11.27
N PRO A 175 25.14 8.44 -12.03
CA PRO A 175 25.29 7.70 -13.29
C PRO A 175 26.20 8.40 -14.26
N SER A 176 26.89 7.63 -15.10
CA SER A 176 27.73 8.16 -16.17
C SER A 176 26.91 8.98 -17.17
N PRO A 177 27.46 10.12 -17.69
CA PRO A 177 26.78 10.87 -18.75
C PRO A 177 26.59 10.08 -20.06
N HIS A 178 27.36 9.02 -20.24
CA HIS A 178 27.29 8.13 -21.42
C HIS A 178 26.35 6.93 -21.21
N GLN A 179 25.73 6.80 -20.05
CA GLN A 179 24.80 5.72 -19.76
C GLN A 179 23.54 5.86 -20.62
N HIS A 180 23.22 4.81 -21.41
CA HIS A 180 22.09 4.83 -22.32
C HIS A 180 20.76 4.84 -21.55
N ILE A 181 20.60 3.96 -20.55
CA ILE A 181 19.37 3.90 -19.73
C ILE A 181 19.34 5.04 -18.71
N LYS A 182 18.29 5.85 -18.79
CA LYS A 182 18.04 7.00 -17.91
C LYS A 182 16.88 6.81 -16.93
N LEU A 183 16.08 5.75 -17.14
CA LEU A 183 14.93 5.42 -16.31
C LEU A 183 14.77 3.91 -16.21
N ILE A 184 14.39 3.43 -15.02
CA ILE A 184 13.95 2.04 -14.81
C ILE A 184 12.47 2.08 -14.38
N ALA A 185 11.61 1.34 -15.07
CA ALA A 185 10.19 1.23 -14.75
C ALA A 185 9.86 -0.21 -14.33
N ILE A 186 9.25 -0.39 -13.16
CA ILE A 186 8.97 -1.72 -12.59
C ILE A 186 7.47 -1.84 -12.28
N GLY A 187 6.87 -2.97 -12.67
CA GLY A 187 5.48 -3.32 -12.37
C GLY A 187 5.38 -4.61 -11.57
N SER A 188 4.50 -4.65 -10.56
CA SER A 188 4.29 -5.82 -9.70
C SER A 188 2.93 -5.82 -9.00
N SER A 189 2.52 -6.99 -8.46
CA SER A 189 1.26 -7.14 -7.74
C SER A 189 1.35 -8.16 -6.60
N THR A 190 0.65 -9.28 -6.65
CA THR A 190 0.67 -10.33 -5.62
C THR A 190 2.07 -10.92 -5.47
N GLY A 191 2.63 -10.90 -4.26
CA GLY A 191 4.03 -11.26 -3.97
C GLY A 191 5.03 -10.15 -4.32
N GLY A 192 4.56 -9.03 -4.91
CA GLY A 192 5.41 -7.95 -5.40
C GLY A 192 6.10 -7.16 -4.30
N THR A 193 5.51 -7.03 -3.11
CA THR A 193 6.14 -6.32 -1.99
C THR A 193 7.43 -6.99 -1.53
N GLU A 194 7.43 -8.32 -1.44
CA GLU A 194 8.62 -9.11 -1.13
C GLU A 194 9.62 -9.12 -2.29
N ALA A 195 9.12 -9.30 -3.52
CA ALA A 195 9.96 -9.28 -4.71
C ALA A 195 10.68 -7.93 -4.88
N LEU A 196 9.97 -6.81 -4.73
CA LEU A 196 10.55 -5.47 -4.76
C LEU A 196 11.57 -5.26 -3.63
N SER A 197 11.25 -5.72 -2.40
CA SER A 197 12.19 -5.64 -1.28
C SER A 197 13.48 -6.40 -1.56
N THR A 198 13.39 -7.62 -2.11
CA THR A 198 14.55 -8.43 -2.51
C THR A 198 15.39 -7.72 -3.58
N VAL A 199 14.74 -7.26 -4.66
CA VAL A 199 15.44 -6.62 -5.77
C VAL A 199 16.08 -5.30 -5.34
N LEU A 200 15.34 -4.41 -4.66
CA LEU A 200 15.82 -3.07 -4.33
C LEU A 200 16.95 -3.06 -3.28
N LYS A 201 16.97 -4.02 -2.36
CA LYS A 201 18.07 -4.18 -1.38
C LYS A 201 19.42 -4.49 -2.04
N ASP A 202 19.39 -5.24 -3.13
CA ASP A 202 20.58 -5.66 -3.86
C ASP A 202 21.03 -4.64 -4.91
N LEU A 203 20.19 -3.63 -5.22
CA LEU A 203 20.57 -2.54 -6.12
C LEU A 203 21.52 -1.56 -5.44
N ASN A 204 22.60 -1.21 -6.15
CA ASN A 204 23.64 -0.32 -5.63
C ASN A 204 23.82 0.90 -6.53
N PRO A 205 23.94 2.11 -5.95
CA PRO A 205 24.34 3.31 -6.70
C PRO A 205 25.69 3.12 -7.43
N PRO A 206 25.93 3.78 -8.59
CA PRO A 206 25.02 4.71 -9.26
C PRO A 206 24.00 3.99 -10.16
N LEU A 207 22.76 4.45 -10.14
CA LEU A 207 21.66 3.95 -10.97
C LEU A 207 20.79 5.12 -11.47
N PRO A 208 20.10 4.96 -12.61
CA PRO A 208 19.04 5.87 -13.01
C PRO A 208 17.94 5.97 -11.97
N GLY A 209 17.03 6.94 -12.15
CA GLY A 209 15.81 6.97 -11.36
C GLY A 209 14.94 5.75 -11.63
N ILE A 210 14.23 5.27 -10.61
CA ILE A 210 13.37 4.09 -10.68
C ILE A 210 11.94 4.50 -10.37
N VAL A 211 10.99 4.12 -11.21
CA VAL A 211 9.55 4.35 -11.02
C VAL A 211 8.83 3.02 -10.92
N ILE A 212 7.99 2.86 -9.92
CA ILE A 212 7.38 1.57 -9.57
C ILE A 212 5.87 1.71 -9.45
N VAL A 213 5.13 0.83 -10.11
CA VAL A 213 3.74 0.54 -9.78
C VAL A 213 3.67 -0.83 -9.10
N GLN A 214 3.30 -0.82 -7.84
CA GLN A 214 2.87 -1.98 -7.08
C GLN A 214 1.36 -1.85 -6.84
N HIS A 215 0.58 -2.87 -7.18
CA HIS A 215 -0.84 -2.89 -6.83
C HIS A 215 -0.99 -3.00 -5.32
N ILE A 216 -1.23 -1.88 -4.68
CA ILE A 216 -1.29 -1.74 -3.22
C ILE A 216 -2.39 -0.74 -2.84
N PRO A 217 -3.15 -0.97 -1.75
CA PRO A 217 -4.13 0.00 -1.28
C PRO A 217 -3.51 1.33 -0.84
N PRO A 218 -4.30 2.43 -0.84
CA PRO A 218 -3.89 3.70 -0.25
C PRO A 218 -3.35 3.52 1.17
N MET A 219 -2.48 4.41 1.63
CA MET A 219 -1.71 4.35 2.89
C MET A 219 -0.61 3.28 2.93
N PHE A 220 -0.82 2.11 2.28
CA PHE A 220 0.22 1.07 2.26
C PHE A 220 1.39 1.44 1.34
N SER A 221 1.15 2.16 0.26
CA SER A 221 2.20 2.65 -0.64
C SER A 221 3.20 3.54 0.10
N LYS A 222 2.71 4.48 0.92
CA LYS A 222 3.56 5.36 1.74
C LYS A 222 4.39 4.61 2.77
N LEU A 223 3.78 3.65 3.47
CA LEU A 223 4.46 2.85 4.49
C LEU A 223 5.46 1.87 3.87
N PHE A 224 5.11 1.30 2.73
CA PHE A 224 5.99 0.44 1.97
C PHE A 224 7.22 1.22 1.47
N ALA A 225 7.01 2.43 0.94
CA ALA A 225 8.10 3.30 0.54
C ALA A 225 9.01 3.65 1.73
N ALA A 226 8.45 4.04 2.89
CA ALA A 226 9.22 4.38 4.08
C ALA A 226 10.06 3.18 4.59
N ARG A 227 9.47 1.96 4.61
CA ARG A 227 10.20 0.74 4.98
C ARG A 227 11.35 0.46 4.02
N LEU A 228 11.11 0.54 2.71
CA LEU A 228 12.16 0.32 1.72
C LEU A 228 13.24 1.38 1.80
N ASP A 229 12.87 2.63 2.12
CA ASP A 229 13.84 3.70 2.32
C ASP A 229 14.81 3.42 3.48
N GLU A 230 14.35 2.74 4.54
CA GLU A 230 15.20 2.30 5.66
C GLU A 230 16.08 1.07 5.29
N GLU A 231 15.57 0.19 4.42
CA GLU A 231 16.20 -1.10 4.12
C GLU A 231 17.15 -1.06 2.91
N CYS A 232 17.02 -0.06 2.01
CA CYS A 232 17.74 0.01 0.75
C CYS A 232 18.87 1.06 0.76
N LYS A 233 19.82 0.92 -0.16
CA LYS A 233 20.89 1.92 -0.38
C LYS A 233 20.43 3.10 -1.23
N LEU A 234 19.39 2.91 -2.04
CA LEU A 234 18.73 3.94 -2.81
C LEU A 234 17.75 4.70 -1.93
N HIS A 235 17.46 5.97 -2.26
CA HIS A 235 16.38 6.71 -1.61
C HIS A 235 15.03 6.27 -2.16
N VAL A 236 14.12 5.88 -1.30
CA VAL A 236 12.78 5.42 -1.69
C VAL A 236 11.71 6.33 -1.12
N LYS A 237 10.78 6.78 -1.93
CA LYS A 237 9.62 7.56 -1.49
C LYS A 237 8.35 7.15 -2.23
N GLU A 238 7.20 7.41 -1.62
CA GLU A 238 5.95 7.47 -2.36
C GLU A 238 5.99 8.67 -3.31
N ALA A 239 5.61 8.47 -4.57
CA ALA A 239 5.59 9.53 -5.57
C ALA A 239 4.52 10.57 -5.26
N GLU A 240 4.85 11.84 -5.49
CA GLU A 240 3.95 12.98 -5.40
C GLU A 240 3.75 13.61 -6.78
N ASP A 241 2.58 14.24 -6.98
CA ASP A 241 2.34 14.96 -8.23
C ASP A 241 3.35 16.10 -8.40
N GLY A 242 4.07 16.08 -9.52
CA GLY A 242 5.11 17.08 -9.81
C GLY A 242 6.53 16.66 -9.45
N ASP A 243 6.77 15.50 -8.85
CA ASP A 243 8.11 15.00 -8.57
C ASP A 243 8.99 14.95 -9.84
N ILE A 244 10.22 15.41 -9.70
CA ILE A 244 11.25 15.27 -10.74
C ILE A 244 12.07 14.02 -10.42
N VAL A 245 12.11 13.11 -11.38
CA VAL A 245 12.87 11.86 -11.24
C VAL A 245 14.37 12.15 -11.16
N LYS A 246 15.02 11.67 -10.11
CA LYS A 246 16.44 11.85 -9.85
C LYS A 246 17.18 10.51 -9.89
N PRO A 247 18.45 10.48 -10.27
CA PRO A 247 19.30 9.30 -10.11
C PRO A 247 19.34 8.82 -8.66
N ASN A 248 19.48 7.51 -8.47
CA ASN A 248 19.55 6.85 -7.17
C ASN A 248 18.29 7.00 -6.30
N CYS A 249 17.17 7.43 -6.90
CA CYS A 249 15.88 7.57 -6.23
C CYS A 249 14.84 6.62 -6.82
N VAL A 250 14.01 6.06 -5.96
CA VAL A 250 12.90 5.16 -6.28
C VAL A 250 11.59 5.86 -5.92
N TYR A 251 10.66 5.87 -6.84
CA TYR A 251 9.34 6.49 -6.71
C TYR A 251 8.26 5.43 -6.82
N ILE A 252 7.53 5.18 -5.75
CA ILE A 252 6.43 4.21 -5.71
C ILE A 252 5.11 4.92 -5.94
N ALA A 253 4.32 4.48 -6.91
CA ALA A 253 3.02 5.07 -7.20
C ALA A 253 2.09 5.03 -5.97
N PRO A 254 1.42 6.16 -5.63
CA PRO A 254 0.49 6.20 -4.52
C PRO A 254 -0.75 5.35 -4.81
N GLY A 255 -1.25 4.64 -3.81
CA GLY A 255 -2.47 3.86 -3.94
C GLY A 255 -3.66 4.72 -4.37
N SER A 256 -4.51 4.21 -5.25
CA SER A 256 -5.67 4.89 -5.88
C SER A 256 -5.35 6.04 -6.84
N PHE A 257 -4.09 6.24 -7.19
CA PHE A 257 -3.67 7.22 -8.20
C PHE A 257 -2.88 6.53 -9.31
N HIS A 258 -3.15 6.87 -10.56
CA HIS A 258 -2.27 6.50 -11.66
C HIS A 258 -1.05 7.40 -11.65
N MET A 259 0.12 6.79 -11.76
CA MET A 259 1.39 7.50 -11.98
C MET A 259 1.74 7.46 -13.45
N THR A 260 2.03 8.62 -14.00
CA THR A 260 2.48 8.83 -15.38
C THR A 260 3.76 9.63 -15.39
N ILE A 261 4.50 9.59 -16.48
CA ILE A 261 5.73 10.35 -16.65
C ILE A 261 5.64 11.24 -17.89
N SER A 262 6.22 12.42 -17.81
CA SER A 262 6.44 13.32 -18.95
C SER A 262 7.87 13.80 -18.97
N ARG A 263 8.39 14.09 -20.17
CA ARG A 263 9.77 14.58 -20.38
C ARG A 263 9.73 15.98 -20.99
N ASN A 264 10.35 16.95 -20.30
CA ASN A 264 10.47 18.32 -20.75
C ASN A 264 11.92 18.78 -20.63
N GLY A 265 12.59 19.06 -21.75
CA GLY A 265 13.95 19.62 -21.76
C GLY A 265 14.98 18.77 -21.01
N GLY A 266 14.83 17.44 -20.99
CA GLY A 266 15.72 16.50 -20.29
C GLY A 266 15.30 16.13 -18.87
N ALA A 267 14.45 16.91 -18.23
CA ALA A 267 13.87 16.56 -16.92
C ALA A 267 12.65 15.63 -17.09
N MET A 268 12.60 14.58 -16.28
CA MET A 268 11.48 13.63 -16.22
C MET A 268 10.62 13.99 -15.02
N LYS A 269 9.34 14.33 -15.28
CA LYS A 269 8.37 14.74 -14.26
C LYS A 269 7.29 13.68 -14.09
N LEU A 270 6.99 13.32 -12.84
CA LEU A 270 5.89 12.44 -12.49
C LEU A 270 4.59 13.22 -12.32
N THR A 271 3.49 12.57 -12.68
CA THR A 271 2.13 13.06 -12.42
C THR A 271 1.34 11.94 -11.76
N CYS A 272 0.74 12.23 -10.62
CA CYS A 272 -0.09 11.28 -9.86
C CYS A 272 -1.54 11.77 -9.83
N LYS A 273 -2.43 11.11 -10.58
CA LYS A 273 -3.84 11.52 -10.70
C LYS A 273 -4.80 10.35 -10.55
N THR A 274 -5.95 10.62 -9.98
CA THR A 274 -7.07 9.68 -9.99
C THR A 274 -7.56 9.44 -11.41
N GLY A 275 -8.05 8.23 -11.69
CA GLY A 275 -8.58 7.87 -13.00
C GLY A 275 -9.37 6.57 -12.97
N PRO A 276 -10.00 6.20 -14.09
CA PRO A 276 -10.72 4.93 -14.21
C PRO A 276 -9.73 3.77 -14.04
N ARG A 277 -10.18 2.69 -13.39
CA ARG A 277 -9.36 1.50 -13.22
C ARG A 277 -9.04 0.85 -14.58
N VAL A 278 -7.78 0.53 -14.78
CA VAL A 278 -7.28 -0.23 -15.94
C VAL A 278 -7.00 -1.65 -15.47
N HIS A 279 -7.55 -2.66 -16.14
CA HIS A 279 -7.52 -4.07 -15.70
C HIS A 279 -7.97 -4.26 -14.24
N GLY A 280 -8.92 -3.41 -13.77
CA GLY A 280 -9.37 -3.42 -12.38
C GLY A 280 -8.43 -2.74 -11.38
N CYS A 281 -7.29 -2.19 -11.81
CA CYS A 281 -6.23 -1.62 -10.97
C CYS A 281 -6.15 -0.09 -11.07
N CYS A 282 -5.87 0.55 -9.95
CA CYS A 282 -5.43 1.93 -9.82
C CYS A 282 -4.56 2.02 -8.54
N PRO A 283 -3.24 2.27 -8.66
CA PRO A 283 -2.45 2.49 -9.88
C PRO A 283 -2.46 1.30 -10.85
N SER A 284 -2.20 1.56 -12.13
CA SER A 284 -2.02 0.52 -13.16
C SER A 284 -0.61 0.59 -13.75
N VAL A 285 -0.01 -0.58 -13.93
CA VAL A 285 1.31 -0.76 -14.55
C VAL A 285 1.26 -0.35 -16.02
N ASP A 286 0.21 -0.73 -16.75
CA ASP A 286 0.03 -0.34 -18.15
C ASP A 286 -0.02 1.17 -18.35
N VAL A 287 -0.65 1.91 -17.43
CA VAL A 287 -0.71 3.37 -17.50
C VAL A 287 0.69 3.99 -17.39
N LEU A 288 1.50 3.51 -16.44
CA LEU A 288 2.87 3.97 -16.31
C LEU A 288 3.72 3.58 -17.55
N PHE A 289 3.73 2.31 -17.90
CA PHE A 289 4.58 1.78 -18.96
C PHE A 289 4.30 2.40 -20.33
N LYS A 290 3.02 2.68 -20.63
CA LYS A 290 2.62 3.40 -21.87
C LYS A 290 3.24 4.79 -21.94
N THR A 291 3.17 5.56 -20.83
CA THR A 291 3.78 6.89 -20.82
C THR A 291 5.30 6.83 -20.82
N VAL A 292 5.92 5.82 -20.21
CA VAL A 292 7.37 5.58 -20.32
C VAL A 292 7.76 5.27 -21.76
N ALA A 293 7.02 4.39 -22.44
CA ALA A 293 7.26 4.08 -23.85
C ALA A 293 7.17 5.31 -24.76
N GLU A 294 6.18 6.19 -24.51
CA GLU A 294 5.95 7.38 -25.33
C GLU A 294 6.96 8.50 -25.08
N GLN A 295 7.37 8.69 -23.84
CA GLN A 295 8.15 9.86 -23.41
C GLN A 295 9.66 9.58 -23.30
N ILE A 296 10.04 8.34 -23.03
CA ILE A 296 11.42 7.95 -22.74
C ILE A 296 11.96 6.99 -23.83
N GLY A 297 11.14 6.04 -24.27
CA GLY A 297 11.50 5.10 -25.34
C GLY A 297 12.69 4.21 -24.97
N ASP A 298 13.68 4.12 -25.86
CA ASP A 298 14.86 3.27 -25.74
C ASP A 298 15.80 3.61 -24.57
N GLU A 299 15.69 4.81 -24.01
CA GLU A 299 16.41 5.21 -22.79
C GLU A 299 15.76 4.68 -21.48
N ALA A 300 14.71 3.84 -21.56
CA ALA A 300 14.08 3.22 -20.41
C ALA A 300 14.29 1.69 -20.38
N LEU A 301 14.43 1.13 -19.17
CA LEU A 301 14.40 -0.31 -18.90
C LEU A 301 13.05 -0.68 -18.28
N GLY A 302 12.32 -1.60 -18.91
CA GLY A 302 11.07 -2.14 -18.40
C GLY A 302 11.26 -3.44 -17.61
N VAL A 303 10.64 -3.58 -16.44
CA VAL A 303 10.72 -4.78 -15.61
C VAL A 303 9.33 -5.18 -15.12
N ILE A 304 8.96 -6.45 -15.31
CA ILE A 304 7.69 -7.00 -14.79
C ILE A 304 7.99 -8.12 -13.80
N LEU A 305 7.44 -8.00 -12.60
CA LEU A 305 7.62 -8.96 -11.50
C LEU A 305 6.31 -9.68 -11.20
N THR A 306 6.40 -10.63 -10.26
CA THR A 306 5.28 -11.44 -9.79
C THR A 306 3.99 -10.64 -9.59
N GLY A 307 2.88 -11.19 -10.01
CA GLY A 307 1.56 -10.56 -9.88
C GLY A 307 0.46 -11.35 -10.56
N MET A 308 -0.76 -11.18 -10.07
CA MET A 308 -1.95 -11.77 -10.67
C MET A 308 -2.46 -10.90 -11.83
N GLY A 309 -2.95 -11.52 -12.89
CA GLY A 309 -3.58 -10.84 -14.03
C GLY A 309 -2.61 -10.54 -15.15
N ARG A 310 -2.89 -9.47 -15.93
CA ARG A 310 -2.15 -9.10 -17.13
C ARG A 310 -1.72 -7.64 -17.19
N ASP A 311 -2.03 -6.84 -16.17
CA ASP A 311 -1.69 -5.42 -16.15
C ASP A 311 -0.17 -5.24 -16.29
N GLY A 312 0.25 -4.37 -17.18
CA GLY A 312 1.64 -4.14 -17.55
C GLY A 312 2.10 -4.90 -18.79
N ALA A 313 1.37 -5.92 -19.28
CA ALA A 313 1.78 -6.67 -20.46
C ALA A 313 1.72 -5.83 -21.75
N ASP A 314 0.64 -5.04 -21.91
CA ASP A 314 0.44 -4.21 -23.09
C ASP A 314 1.41 -3.00 -23.08
N GLY A 315 1.62 -2.37 -21.92
CA GLY A 315 2.54 -1.26 -21.75
C GLY A 315 4.01 -1.68 -21.91
N LEU A 316 4.39 -2.86 -21.39
CA LEU A 316 5.74 -3.40 -21.57
C LEU A 316 6.02 -3.75 -23.04
N LEU A 317 5.01 -4.27 -23.76
CA LEU A 317 5.12 -4.50 -25.20
C LEU A 317 5.35 -3.19 -25.95
N MET A 318 4.64 -2.11 -25.59
CA MET A 318 4.89 -0.79 -26.17
C MET A 318 6.31 -0.30 -25.85
N MET A 319 6.82 -0.47 -24.63
CA MET A 319 8.21 -0.13 -24.29
C MET A 319 9.19 -0.86 -25.19
N LYS A 320 9.04 -2.18 -25.33
CA LYS A 320 9.86 -3.00 -26.23
C LYS A 320 9.79 -2.53 -27.69
N GLN A 321 8.60 -2.24 -28.19
CA GLN A 321 8.40 -1.71 -29.55
C GLN A 321 9.06 -0.33 -29.77
N LYS A 322 9.25 0.44 -28.69
CA LYS A 322 9.98 1.72 -28.69
C LYS A 322 11.49 1.57 -28.46
N GLY A 323 12.00 0.33 -28.41
CA GLY A 323 13.42 0.03 -28.25
C GLY A 323 13.88 -0.14 -26.82
N SER A 324 13.00 -0.04 -25.82
CA SER A 324 13.36 -0.30 -24.42
C SER A 324 13.73 -1.77 -24.24
N PRO A 325 14.88 -2.12 -23.62
CA PRO A 325 15.11 -3.46 -23.10
C PRO A 325 14.08 -3.81 -22.03
N THR A 326 13.67 -5.08 -21.99
CA THR A 326 12.60 -5.54 -21.10
C THR A 326 12.95 -6.84 -20.38
N LEU A 327 12.70 -6.89 -19.08
CA LEU A 327 12.98 -8.04 -18.22
C LEU A 327 11.70 -8.54 -17.55
N GLY A 328 11.59 -9.84 -17.36
CA GLY A 328 10.50 -10.47 -16.63
C GLY A 328 11.00 -11.41 -15.54
N GLN A 329 10.29 -11.49 -14.43
CA GLN A 329 10.55 -12.53 -13.45
C GLN A 329 10.14 -13.89 -14.02
N ASP A 330 10.94 -14.93 -13.77
CA ASP A 330 10.65 -16.28 -14.22
C ASP A 330 9.48 -16.92 -13.44
N LYS A 331 9.06 -18.10 -13.94
CA LYS A 331 7.95 -18.84 -13.33
C LYS A 331 8.29 -19.38 -11.94
N ASP A 332 9.49 -19.90 -11.78
CA ASP A 332 9.85 -20.70 -10.61
C ASP A 332 10.05 -19.84 -9.35
N SER A 333 10.50 -18.61 -9.51
CA SER A 333 10.64 -17.65 -8.40
C SER A 333 9.42 -16.75 -8.21
N SER A 334 8.43 -16.76 -9.11
CA SER A 334 7.21 -15.95 -8.99
C SER A 334 6.23 -16.54 -7.99
N VAL A 335 5.80 -15.77 -6.99
CA VAL A 335 4.70 -16.16 -6.10
C VAL A 335 3.41 -16.39 -6.90
N VAL A 336 3.14 -15.52 -7.89
CA VAL A 336 2.06 -15.68 -8.86
C VAL A 336 2.62 -15.34 -10.25
N TYR A 337 2.81 -16.35 -11.09
CA TYR A 337 3.28 -16.19 -12.47
C TYR A 337 2.11 -15.82 -13.39
N GLY A 338 1.48 -14.66 -13.13
CA GLY A 338 0.37 -14.13 -13.92
C GLY A 338 0.80 -12.96 -14.80
N MET A 339 1.19 -11.83 -14.21
CA MET A 339 1.67 -10.65 -14.94
C MET A 339 2.94 -10.97 -15.76
N PRO A 340 3.98 -11.64 -15.22
CA PRO A 340 5.15 -12.02 -16.03
C PRO A 340 4.79 -12.97 -17.15
N ARG A 341 3.90 -13.94 -16.93
CA ARG A 341 3.43 -14.86 -17.96
C ARG A 341 2.71 -14.11 -19.09
N ALA A 342 1.76 -13.26 -18.75
CA ALA A 342 1.00 -12.49 -19.74
C ALA A 342 1.92 -11.61 -20.61
N ALA A 343 2.92 -10.97 -19.98
CA ALA A 343 3.93 -10.18 -20.70
C ALA A 343 4.83 -11.06 -21.58
N TRP A 344 5.24 -12.24 -21.11
CA TRP A 344 6.03 -13.20 -21.91
C TRP A 344 5.26 -13.72 -23.11
N GLU A 345 4.02 -14.18 -22.89
CA GLU A 345 3.14 -14.69 -23.95
C GLU A 345 2.80 -13.62 -25.01
N ALA A 346 2.72 -12.35 -24.60
CA ALA A 346 2.56 -11.21 -25.51
C ALA A 346 3.83 -10.84 -26.28
N GLY A 347 4.97 -11.49 -26.00
CA GLY A 347 6.27 -11.15 -26.60
C GLY A 347 6.87 -9.84 -26.07
N ALA A 348 6.36 -9.33 -24.94
CA ALA A 348 6.79 -8.07 -24.34
C ALA A 348 8.11 -8.18 -23.56
N VAL A 349 8.54 -9.37 -23.16
CA VAL A 349 9.75 -9.62 -22.37
C VAL A 349 10.88 -10.11 -23.28
N ASP A 350 12.06 -9.53 -23.16
CA ASP A 350 13.26 -9.99 -23.87
C ASP A 350 13.92 -11.17 -23.17
N GLN A 351 14.04 -11.08 -21.84
CA GLN A 351 14.69 -12.11 -21.03
C GLN A 351 13.98 -12.27 -19.69
N GLN A 352 13.88 -13.52 -19.23
CA GLN A 352 13.38 -13.84 -17.90
C GLN A 352 14.53 -14.19 -16.96
N PHE A 353 14.40 -13.78 -15.70
CA PHE A 353 15.38 -14.06 -14.65
C PHE A 353 14.71 -14.53 -13.38
N PRO A 354 15.35 -15.44 -12.63
CA PRO A 354 14.99 -15.71 -11.24
C PRO A 354 15.03 -14.41 -10.41
N LEU A 355 14.18 -14.31 -9.40
CA LEU A 355 14.09 -13.11 -8.56
C LEU A 355 15.43 -12.69 -7.97
N GLN A 356 16.23 -13.65 -7.49
CA GLN A 356 17.55 -13.43 -6.90
C GLN A 356 18.57 -12.84 -7.88
N ASP A 357 18.39 -13.05 -9.18
CA ASP A 357 19.30 -12.56 -10.22
C ASP A 357 18.81 -11.24 -10.84
N MET A 358 17.58 -10.84 -10.53
CA MET A 358 16.93 -9.68 -11.16
C MET A 358 17.68 -8.37 -10.90
N ALA A 359 18.16 -8.13 -9.67
CA ALA A 359 18.94 -6.94 -9.36
C ALA A 359 20.24 -6.85 -10.18
N SER A 360 20.92 -7.96 -10.36
CA SER A 360 22.12 -8.06 -11.18
C SER A 360 21.81 -7.81 -12.67
N ALA A 361 20.69 -8.36 -13.17
CA ALA A 361 20.23 -8.16 -14.55
C ALA A 361 19.86 -6.68 -14.80
N ILE A 362 19.13 -6.06 -13.89
CA ILE A 362 18.79 -4.63 -13.93
C ILE A 362 20.06 -3.78 -13.95
N THR A 363 21.00 -4.04 -13.02
CA THR A 363 22.25 -3.27 -12.92
C THR A 363 23.09 -3.36 -14.18
N ARG A 364 23.22 -4.55 -14.79
CA ARG A 364 23.93 -4.76 -16.04
C ARG A 364 23.29 -3.96 -17.17
N LYS A 365 21.97 -4.11 -17.39
CA LYS A 365 21.24 -3.39 -18.44
C LYS A 365 21.22 -1.89 -18.25
N ALA A 366 21.24 -1.42 -17.01
CA ALA A 366 21.27 0.00 -16.71
C ALA A 366 22.66 0.65 -16.90
N ARG A 367 23.73 -0.12 -17.01
CA ARG A 367 25.11 0.37 -17.18
C ARG A 367 25.66 0.17 -18.60
N ASP A 368 25.06 -0.72 -19.37
CA ASP A 368 25.33 -0.91 -20.80
C ASP A 368 24.83 0.30 -21.61
#